data_720976cdd50b48eeb0b9f64c90b3aebe
#
_entry.id   720976cdd50b48eeb0b9f64c90b3aebe
#
_cell.length_a   1.000
_cell.length_b   1.000
_cell.length_c   1.000
_cell.angle_alpha   90.00
_cell.angle_beta   90.00
_cell.angle_gamma   90.00
#
_symmetry.space_group_name_H-M   'P 1'
#
loop_
_entity.id
_entity.type
_entity.pdbx_description
1 polymer ?
#
loop_
_entity_poly.entity_id
_entity_poly.type
_entity_poly.pdbx_seq_one_letter_code
_entity_poly.pdbx_strand_id
1 'polypeptide(L)'
;MSQSNRAIVMAGIPELNAALYRRLRFSVGDPAALLEIPQSDGSMQSTLILRDIEMHRARQHARADQIACPADFSPESGLSGDRETATAQSAAECLRRGGVNEVYADRTLPLIYADIIRQAGITVVCDSEMGILDRRAKDEHDTAWLREAQAAPENPTARACRLI
;
A
#
# COMPACT_ATOMS: atom_id res chain seq x y z
N MET A 1 8.91 19.88 -7.10
CA MET A 1 10.01 19.26 -6.32
C MET A 1 9.85 17.76 -6.50
N SER A 2 10.89 17.08 -6.96
CA SER A 2 10.86 15.65 -7.32
C SER A 2 10.53 14.79 -6.10
N GLN A 3 9.50 13.94 -6.21
CA GLN A 3 9.13 12.95 -5.18
C GLN A 3 10.13 11.77 -5.07
N SER A 4 11.20 11.79 -5.85
CA SER A 4 12.04 10.63 -6.14
C SER A 4 13.10 10.27 -5.10
N ASN A 5 13.14 10.89 -3.93
CA ASN A 5 14.21 10.60 -2.94
C ASN A 5 13.71 10.62 -1.49
N ARG A 6 12.47 10.25 -1.24
CA ARG A 6 11.90 10.17 0.12
C ARG A 6 11.31 8.80 0.40
N ALA A 7 11.51 8.29 1.61
CA ALA A 7 10.87 7.05 2.03
C ALA A 7 9.36 7.24 2.16
N ILE A 8 8.60 6.23 1.74
CA ILE A 8 7.13 6.24 1.76
C ILE A 8 6.63 5.01 2.50
N VAL A 9 5.55 5.19 3.28
CA VAL A 9 4.76 4.11 3.84
C VAL A 9 3.29 4.28 3.48
N MET A 10 2.69 3.21 2.98
CA MET A 10 1.25 3.08 2.80
C MET A 10 0.80 1.78 3.43
N ALA A 11 -0.24 1.79 4.24
CA ALA A 11 -0.70 0.59 4.92
C ALA A 11 -2.22 0.56 5.11
N GLY A 12 -2.73 -0.62 5.45
CA GLY A 12 -4.13 -0.90 5.65
C GLY A 12 -4.57 -2.15 4.92
N ILE A 13 -5.86 -2.30 4.72
CA ILE A 13 -6.44 -3.41 3.96
C ILE A 13 -6.60 -2.96 2.50
N PRO A 14 -5.88 -3.55 1.53
CA PRO A 14 -5.91 -3.12 0.12
C PRO A 14 -7.31 -3.10 -0.50
N GLU A 15 -8.20 -4.01 -0.09
CA GLU A 15 -9.60 -4.03 -0.57
C GLU A 15 -10.39 -2.77 -0.17
N LEU A 16 -10.02 -2.14 0.96
CA LEU A 16 -10.69 -0.97 1.52
C LEU A 16 -9.93 0.33 1.24
N ASN A 17 -8.66 0.24 0.88
CA ASN A 17 -7.78 1.39 0.65
C ASN A 17 -7.44 1.54 -0.84
N ALA A 18 -8.18 2.39 -1.53
CA ALA A 18 -8.02 2.60 -2.97
C ALA A 18 -6.64 3.19 -3.36
N ALA A 19 -5.96 3.91 -2.47
CA ALA A 19 -4.62 4.44 -2.73
C ALA A 19 -3.57 3.33 -2.68
N LEU A 20 -3.64 2.49 -1.65
CA LEU A 20 -2.78 1.32 -1.50
C LEU A 20 -3.02 0.30 -2.64
N TYR A 21 -4.29 -0.01 -2.95
CA TYR A 21 -4.62 -0.86 -4.09
C TYR A 21 -4.06 -0.33 -5.41
N ARG A 22 -4.20 0.96 -5.67
CA ARG A 22 -3.67 1.59 -6.90
C ARG A 22 -2.16 1.37 -7.04
N ARG A 23 -1.42 1.46 -5.93
CA ARG A 23 0.03 1.29 -5.91
C ARG A 23 0.42 -0.17 -6.14
N LEU A 24 -0.24 -1.08 -5.41
CA LEU A 24 0.05 -2.51 -5.41
C LEU A 24 -0.53 -3.26 -6.62
N ARG A 25 -1.69 -2.83 -7.14
CA ARG A 25 -2.52 -3.59 -8.10
C ARG A 25 -2.83 -5.01 -7.62
N PHE A 26 -2.86 -5.17 -6.32
CA PHE A 26 -3.09 -6.44 -5.65
C PHE A 26 -4.06 -6.26 -4.48
N SER A 27 -5.02 -7.18 -4.35
CA SER A 27 -6.08 -7.12 -3.35
C SER A 27 -5.99 -8.28 -2.38
N VAL A 28 -6.03 -7.95 -1.10
CA VAL A 28 -6.16 -8.88 0.03
C VAL A 28 -7.05 -8.26 1.11
N GLY A 29 -7.79 -9.10 1.82
CA GLY A 29 -8.65 -8.71 2.93
C GLY A 29 -7.94 -8.64 4.29
N ASP A 30 -6.63 -8.86 4.35
CA ASP A 30 -5.81 -8.75 5.56
C ASP A 30 -4.96 -7.46 5.52
N PRO A 31 -4.50 -6.95 6.68
CA PRO A 31 -3.58 -5.82 6.75
C PRO A 31 -2.30 -6.07 5.96
N ALA A 32 -1.89 -5.07 5.20
CA ALA A 32 -0.65 -5.05 4.44
C ALA A 32 0.04 -3.69 4.55
N ALA A 33 1.37 -3.67 4.39
CA ALA A 33 2.15 -2.44 4.37
C ALA A 33 3.08 -2.44 3.15
N LEU A 34 3.03 -1.37 2.36
CA LEU A 34 3.97 -1.07 1.30
C LEU A 34 4.95 -0.02 1.79
N LEU A 35 6.23 -0.34 1.68
CA LEU A 35 7.34 0.55 2.01
C LEU A 35 8.14 0.81 0.75
N GLU A 36 8.43 2.06 0.46
CA GLU A 36 9.32 2.45 -0.63
C GLU A 36 10.50 3.21 -0.02
N ILE A 37 11.71 2.66 -0.14
CA ILE A 37 12.92 3.18 0.51
C ILE A 37 13.94 3.55 -0.56
N PRO A 38 14.41 4.82 -0.58
CA PRO A 38 15.48 5.24 -1.47
C PRO A 38 16.77 4.45 -1.23
N GLN A 39 17.40 4.00 -2.28
CA GLN A 39 18.67 3.30 -2.25
C GLN A 39 19.84 4.26 -2.54
N SER A 40 21.05 3.86 -2.18
CA SER A 40 22.26 4.65 -2.38
C SER A 40 22.60 4.94 -3.86
N ASP A 41 22.10 4.11 -4.77
CA ASP A 41 22.24 4.29 -6.22
C ASP A 41 21.18 5.23 -6.84
N GLY A 42 20.28 5.78 -6.01
CA GLY A 42 19.19 6.66 -6.43
C GLY A 42 17.94 5.91 -6.90
N SER A 43 17.93 4.60 -6.88
CA SER A 43 16.71 3.80 -7.14
C SER A 43 15.78 3.80 -5.91
N MET A 44 14.54 3.37 -6.11
CA MET A 44 13.59 3.11 -5.03
C MET A 44 13.38 1.61 -4.92
N GLN A 45 13.48 1.07 -3.72
CA GLN A 45 13.14 -0.32 -3.44
C GLN A 45 11.79 -0.38 -2.73
N SER A 46 10.86 -1.11 -3.31
CA SER A 46 9.54 -1.34 -2.73
C SER A 46 9.47 -2.71 -2.05
N THR A 47 9.01 -2.72 -0.80
CA THR A 47 8.78 -3.94 -0.01
C THR A 47 7.31 -3.99 0.41
N LEU A 48 6.62 -5.06 0.02
CA LEU A 48 5.27 -5.35 0.46
C LEU A 48 5.30 -6.38 1.59
N ILE A 49 4.84 -5.98 2.78
CA ILE A 49 4.68 -6.86 3.94
C ILE A 49 3.22 -7.25 4.06
N LEU A 50 2.94 -8.55 4.05
CA LEU A 50 1.59 -9.12 4.17
C LEU A 50 1.67 -10.51 4.80
N ARG A 51 0.51 -11.16 5.03
CA ARG A 51 0.49 -12.51 5.57
C ARG A 51 1.22 -13.52 4.70
N ASP A 52 1.88 -14.46 5.34
CA ASP A 52 2.65 -15.55 4.71
C ASP A 52 1.83 -16.35 3.68
N ILE A 53 0.56 -16.65 3.99
CA ILE A 53 -0.35 -17.38 3.09
C ILE A 53 -0.60 -16.66 1.75
N GLU A 54 -0.45 -15.34 1.72
CA GLU A 54 -0.66 -14.51 0.54
C GLU A 54 0.61 -14.28 -0.29
N MET A 55 1.80 -14.60 0.25
CA MET A 55 3.08 -14.29 -0.37
C MET A 55 3.23 -14.89 -1.78
N HIS A 56 2.75 -16.13 -1.97
CA HIS A 56 2.86 -16.79 -3.29
C HIS A 56 2.06 -16.03 -4.34
N ARG A 57 0.82 -15.65 -4.04
CA ARG A 57 -0.06 -14.89 -4.92
C ARG A 57 0.47 -13.48 -5.14
N ALA A 58 0.99 -12.85 -4.08
CA ALA A 58 1.58 -11.51 -4.17
C ALA A 58 2.82 -11.47 -5.07
N ARG A 59 3.71 -12.47 -5.00
CA ARG A 59 4.88 -12.56 -5.90
C ARG A 59 4.53 -12.65 -7.38
N GLN A 60 3.34 -13.13 -7.72
CA GLN A 60 2.89 -13.27 -9.10
C GLN A 60 2.16 -12.02 -9.62
N HIS A 61 1.51 -11.27 -8.73
CA HIS A 61 0.52 -10.26 -9.13
C HIS A 61 0.74 -8.87 -8.55
N ALA A 62 1.41 -8.75 -7.39
CA ALA A 62 1.61 -7.46 -6.76
C ALA A 62 2.74 -6.65 -7.42
N ARG A 63 2.58 -5.34 -7.44
CA ARG A 63 3.63 -4.41 -7.87
C ARG A 63 4.49 -4.04 -6.65
N ALA A 64 5.47 -4.87 -6.37
CA ALA A 64 6.51 -4.59 -5.37
C ALA A 64 7.76 -5.39 -5.72
N ASP A 65 8.95 -4.85 -5.43
CA ASP A 65 10.23 -5.50 -5.73
C ASP A 65 10.49 -6.67 -4.77
N GLN A 66 10.07 -6.52 -3.52
CA GLN A 66 10.22 -7.54 -2.47
C GLN A 66 8.87 -7.84 -1.84
N ILE A 67 8.59 -9.12 -1.65
CA ILE A 67 7.44 -9.63 -0.90
C ILE A 67 7.94 -10.30 0.36
N ALA A 68 7.44 -9.86 1.51
CA ALA A 68 7.85 -10.32 2.83
C ALA A 68 6.63 -10.62 3.72
N CYS A 69 6.84 -11.38 4.78
CA CYS A 69 5.86 -11.54 5.85
C CYS A 69 6.33 -10.83 7.14
N PRO A 70 5.45 -10.61 8.11
CA PRO A 70 5.82 -9.95 9.36
C PRO A 70 7.01 -10.60 10.08
N ALA A 71 7.18 -11.91 9.97
CA ALA A 71 8.30 -12.62 10.60
C ALA A 71 9.67 -12.23 10.04
N ASP A 72 9.75 -11.80 8.77
CA ASP A 72 11.01 -11.41 8.12
C ASP A 72 11.59 -10.12 8.74
N PHE A 73 10.71 -9.28 9.29
CA PHE A 73 11.06 -8.03 9.96
C PHE A 73 10.58 -8.01 11.42
N SER A 74 10.77 -9.12 12.14
CA SER A 74 10.46 -9.17 13.56
C SER A 74 11.41 -8.26 14.36
N PRO A 75 10.91 -7.36 15.22
CA PRO A 75 11.74 -6.63 16.16
C PRO A 75 12.24 -7.56 17.26
N GLU A 76 13.27 -7.15 18.01
CA GLU A 76 13.83 -7.94 19.13
C GLU A 76 12.80 -8.26 20.22
N SER A 77 11.82 -7.36 20.42
CA SER A 77 10.71 -7.56 21.37
C SER A 77 9.69 -8.60 20.92
N GLY A 78 9.83 -9.14 19.70
CA GLY A 78 8.86 -10.02 19.08
C GLY A 78 7.66 -9.29 18.46
N LEU A 79 6.83 -10.07 17.78
CA LEU A 79 5.61 -9.58 17.12
C LEU A 79 4.39 -9.75 18.03
N SER A 80 3.46 -8.81 17.91
CA SER A 80 2.13 -8.93 18.52
C SER A 80 1.35 -10.12 17.96
N GLY A 81 0.44 -10.69 18.75
CA GLY A 81 -0.55 -11.66 18.29
C GLY A 81 -1.66 -11.03 17.44
N ASP A 82 -1.84 -9.71 17.51
CA ASP A 82 -2.75 -8.96 16.65
C ASP A 82 -2.09 -8.69 15.29
N ARG A 83 -2.80 -9.00 14.20
CA ARG A 83 -2.26 -8.98 12.84
C ARG A 83 -1.90 -7.57 12.36
N GLU A 84 -2.73 -6.59 12.65
CA GLU A 84 -2.49 -5.22 12.23
C GLU A 84 -1.29 -4.63 12.96
N THR A 85 -1.24 -4.84 14.28
CA THR A 85 -0.11 -4.45 15.12
C THR A 85 1.18 -5.13 14.68
N ALA A 86 1.16 -6.45 14.41
CA ALA A 86 2.33 -7.19 13.93
C ALA A 86 2.84 -6.66 12.58
N THR A 87 1.94 -6.33 11.65
CA THR A 87 2.32 -5.74 10.36
C THR A 87 2.90 -4.34 10.54
N ALA A 88 2.35 -3.54 11.45
CA ALA A 88 2.88 -2.21 11.77
C ALA A 88 4.28 -2.28 12.43
N GLN A 89 4.49 -3.25 13.34
CA GLN A 89 5.81 -3.51 13.97
C GLN A 89 6.85 -3.91 12.92
N SER A 90 6.47 -4.78 11.99
CA SER A 90 7.34 -5.21 10.89
C SER A 90 7.67 -4.07 9.94
N ALA A 91 6.70 -3.20 9.64
CA ALA A 91 6.91 -2.02 8.81
C ALA A 91 7.91 -1.06 9.47
N ALA A 92 7.77 -0.80 10.77
CA ALA A 92 8.69 0.02 11.53
C ALA A 92 10.11 -0.57 11.56
N GLU A 93 10.24 -1.90 11.77
CA GLU A 93 11.52 -2.57 11.77
C GLU A 93 12.18 -2.59 10.39
N CYS A 94 11.42 -2.76 9.32
CA CYS A 94 11.92 -2.67 7.95
C CYS A 94 12.48 -1.27 7.66
N LEU A 95 11.76 -0.21 8.02
CA LEU A 95 12.23 1.18 7.89
C LEU A 95 13.51 1.41 8.71
N ARG A 96 13.54 0.92 9.95
CA ARG A 96 14.72 1.04 10.83
C ARG A 96 15.94 0.35 10.25
N ARG A 97 15.80 -0.88 9.72
CA ARG A 97 16.89 -1.61 9.04
C ARG A 97 17.33 -0.91 7.76
N GLY A 98 16.43 -0.21 7.08
CA GLY A 98 16.72 0.63 5.92
C GLY A 98 17.37 1.97 6.27
N GLY A 99 17.63 2.26 7.56
CA GLY A 99 18.26 3.52 8.00
C GLY A 99 17.37 4.76 7.81
N VAL A 100 16.04 4.55 7.74
CA VAL A 100 15.07 5.63 7.53
C VAL A 100 14.84 6.39 8.83
N ASN A 101 15.03 7.70 8.82
CA ASN A 101 14.74 8.59 9.95
C ASN A 101 13.44 9.38 9.77
N GLU A 102 12.96 9.52 8.54
CA GLU A 102 11.72 10.20 8.19
C GLU A 102 11.02 9.45 7.07
N VAL A 103 9.71 9.22 7.22
CA VAL A 103 8.87 8.55 6.23
C VAL A 103 7.62 9.38 5.95
N TYR A 104 7.23 9.42 4.69
CA TYR A 104 6.02 10.08 4.23
C TYR A 104 4.87 9.07 4.10
N ALA A 105 3.71 9.44 4.60
CA ALA A 105 2.52 8.62 4.57
C ALA A 105 1.35 9.37 3.94
N ASP A 106 0.47 8.65 3.27
CA ASP A 106 -0.79 9.21 2.80
C ASP A 106 -1.78 9.41 3.97
N ARG A 107 -2.84 10.17 3.73
CA ARG A 107 -3.88 10.48 4.74
C ARG A 107 -4.63 9.27 5.27
N THR A 108 -4.53 8.12 4.62
CA THR A 108 -5.27 6.90 4.98
C THR A 108 -4.45 5.93 5.82
N LEU A 109 -3.20 6.27 6.15
CA LEU A 109 -2.38 5.43 7.04
C LEU A 109 -3.08 5.22 8.37
N PRO A 110 -3.36 3.98 8.79
CA PRO A 110 -3.97 3.73 10.09
C PRO A 110 -3.11 4.27 11.23
N LEU A 111 -3.75 4.86 12.24
CA LEU A 111 -3.06 5.53 13.34
C LEU A 111 -2.08 4.61 14.08
N ILE A 112 -2.41 3.31 14.18
CA ILE A 112 -1.54 2.31 14.82
C ILE A 112 -0.16 2.22 14.13
N TYR A 113 -0.11 2.31 12.80
CA TYR A 113 1.15 2.33 12.05
C TYR A 113 1.96 3.59 12.35
N ALA A 114 1.30 4.76 12.30
CA ALA A 114 1.97 6.02 12.60
C ALA A 114 2.54 6.03 14.02
N ASP A 115 1.82 5.49 14.99
CA ASP A 115 2.24 5.42 16.38
C ASP A 115 3.45 4.49 16.57
N ILE A 116 3.39 3.27 16.06
CA ILE A 116 4.47 2.27 16.18
C ILE A 116 5.73 2.75 15.44
N ILE A 117 5.61 3.35 14.26
CA ILE A 117 6.75 3.89 13.51
C ILE A 117 7.40 5.03 14.30
N ARG A 118 6.61 5.93 14.92
CA ARG A 118 7.13 6.99 15.79
C ARG A 118 7.81 6.45 17.03
N GLN A 119 7.27 5.41 17.66
CA GLN A 119 7.92 4.73 18.81
C GLN A 119 9.26 4.10 18.43
N ALA A 120 9.44 3.70 17.18
CA ALA A 120 10.74 3.25 16.65
C ALA A 120 11.72 4.41 16.33
N GLY A 121 11.37 5.66 16.67
CA GLY A 121 12.22 6.83 16.48
C GLY A 121 12.18 7.44 15.08
N ILE A 122 11.22 7.04 14.23
CA ILE A 122 11.09 7.50 12.85
C ILE A 122 10.01 8.59 12.77
N THR A 123 10.34 9.72 12.17
CA THR A 123 9.37 10.81 11.94
C THR A 123 8.37 10.40 10.85
N VAL A 124 7.07 10.51 11.14
CA VAL A 124 6.00 10.26 10.17
C VAL A 124 5.39 11.58 9.74
N VAL A 125 5.54 11.90 8.45
CA VAL A 125 5.01 13.10 7.81
C VAL A 125 3.80 12.74 6.95
N CYS A 126 2.66 13.38 7.19
CA CYS A 126 1.46 13.18 6.38
C CYS A 126 1.56 14.03 5.09
N ASP A 127 1.57 13.36 3.95
CA ASP A 127 1.39 14.00 2.64
C ASP A 127 -0.09 13.81 2.21
N SER A 128 -0.87 14.85 2.36
CA SER A 128 -2.32 14.81 2.11
C SER A 128 -2.69 14.58 0.65
N GLU A 129 -1.79 14.83 -0.28
CA GLU A 129 -2.03 14.65 -1.72
C GLU A 129 -1.52 13.29 -2.24
N MET A 130 -0.67 12.61 -1.47
CA MET A 130 -0.19 11.26 -1.82
C MET A 130 -1.38 10.30 -2.00
N GLY A 131 -1.31 9.45 -3.02
CA GLY A 131 -2.36 8.52 -3.38
C GLY A 131 -3.61 9.16 -4.01
N ILE A 132 -3.85 10.46 -3.84
CA ILE A 132 -4.92 11.20 -4.52
C ILE A 132 -4.47 11.56 -5.94
N LEU A 133 -3.32 12.20 -6.08
CA LEU A 133 -2.78 12.60 -7.37
C LEU A 133 -2.54 11.37 -8.25
N ASP A 134 -1.99 10.31 -7.70
CA ASP A 134 -1.75 9.04 -8.41
C ASP A 134 -3.03 8.44 -8.99
N ARG A 135 -4.18 8.60 -8.28
CA ARG A 135 -5.48 8.08 -8.73
C ARG A 135 -6.19 8.98 -9.74
N ARG A 136 -5.82 10.25 -9.83
CA ARG A 136 -6.39 11.17 -10.83
C ARG A 136 -5.96 10.78 -12.25
N ALA A 137 -4.69 10.42 -12.43
CA ALA A 137 -4.22 9.88 -13.70
C ALA A 137 -4.70 8.44 -13.90
N LYS A 138 -5.37 8.19 -15.01
CA LYS A 138 -5.86 6.85 -15.39
C LYS A 138 -4.94 6.28 -16.45
N ASP A 139 -4.44 5.06 -16.24
CA ASP A 139 -3.75 4.31 -17.28
C ASP A 139 -4.76 3.64 -18.23
N GLU A 140 -4.25 3.00 -19.28
CA GLU A 140 -5.09 2.32 -20.27
C GLU A 140 -5.95 1.22 -19.64
N HIS A 141 -5.40 0.51 -18.65
CA HIS A 141 -6.09 -0.55 -17.93
C HIS A 141 -7.25 -0.01 -17.08
N ASP A 142 -7.01 1.07 -16.32
CA ASP A 142 -8.07 1.76 -15.59
C ASP A 142 -9.18 2.25 -16.52
N THR A 143 -8.80 2.78 -17.69
CA THR A 143 -9.74 3.29 -18.68
C THR A 143 -10.59 2.15 -19.27
N ALA A 144 -9.99 1.00 -19.54
CA ALA A 144 -10.69 -0.19 -20.01
C ALA A 144 -11.71 -0.68 -18.97
N TRP A 145 -11.32 -0.80 -17.71
CA TRP A 145 -12.22 -1.19 -16.63
C TRP A 145 -13.36 -0.21 -16.39
N LEU A 146 -13.09 1.10 -16.49
CA LEU A 146 -14.14 2.12 -16.39
C LEU A 146 -15.16 2.01 -17.53
N ARG A 147 -14.73 1.75 -18.75
CA ARG A 147 -15.63 1.53 -19.89
C ARG A 147 -16.48 0.27 -19.70
N GLU A 148 -15.89 -0.83 -19.25
CA GLU A 148 -16.60 -2.06 -18.95
C GLU A 148 -17.65 -1.86 -17.84
N ALA A 149 -17.25 -1.21 -16.74
CA ALA A 149 -18.13 -0.89 -15.63
C ALA A 149 -19.28 0.03 -16.04
N GLN A 150 -19.06 0.97 -16.97
CA GLN A 150 -20.11 1.85 -17.51
C GLN A 150 -21.07 1.11 -18.44
N ALA A 151 -20.55 0.22 -19.29
CA ALA A 151 -21.39 -0.57 -20.21
C ALA A 151 -22.37 -1.51 -19.47
N ALA A 152 -22.00 -1.98 -18.29
CA ALA A 152 -22.82 -2.89 -17.49
C ALA A 152 -24.20 -2.32 -17.09
N PRO A 153 -24.36 -1.06 -16.60
CA PRO A 153 -25.65 -0.45 -16.32
C PRO A 153 -26.34 0.15 -17.55
N GLU A 154 -25.62 0.51 -18.63
CA GLU A 154 -26.21 1.10 -19.82
C GLU A 154 -27.14 0.12 -20.56
N ASN A 155 -26.76 -1.15 -20.66
CA ASN A 155 -27.55 -2.19 -21.34
C ASN A 155 -28.93 -2.43 -20.69
N PRO A 156 -29.06 -2.64 -19.38
CA PRO A 156 -30.35 -2.79 -18.71
C PRO A 156 -31.21 -1.52 -18.81
N THR A 157 -30.59 -0.33 -18.66
CA THR A 157 -31.29 0.96 -18.74
C THR A 157 -31.87 1.18 -20.14
N ALA A 158 -31.10 0.95 -21.21
CA ALA A 158 -31.56 1.04 -22.57
C ALA A 158 -32.68 0.04 -22.88
N ARG A 159 -32.67 -1.16 -22.30
CA ARG A 159 -33.75 -2.15 -22.41
C ARG A 159 -35.03 -1.68 -21.70
N ALA A 160 -34.89 -1.15 -20.48
CA ALA A 160 -36.02 -0.60 -19.73
C ALA A 160 -36.71 0.58 -20.47
N CYS A 161 -35.92 1.52 -21.01
CA CYS A 161 -36.42 2.66 -21.77
C CYS A 161 -37.13 2.24 -23.06
N ARG A 162 -36.91 1.07 -23.63
CA ARG A 162 -37.63 0.56 -24.81
C ARG A 162 -38.96 -0.11 -24.49
N LEU A 163 -39.25 -0.36 -23.21
CA LEU A 163 -40.45 -0.99 -22.72
C LEU A 163 -41.53 0.02 -22.28
N ILE A 164 -41.15 1.31 -22.25
CA ILE A 164 -42.03 2.47 -21.99
C ILE A 164 -42.38 3.14 -23.30
#